data_9924a61251d4b036c5fa5f8200626e2a
#
_entry.id   9924a61251d4b036c5fa5f8200626e2a
#
_cell.length_a   1.000
_cell.length_b   1.000
_cell.length_c   1.000
_cell.angle_alpha   90.00
_cell.angle_beta   90.00
_cell.angle_gamma   90.00
#
_symmetry.space_group_name_H-M   'P 1'
#
loop_
_entity.id
_entity.type
_entity.pdbx_description
1 polymer ?
#
loop_
_entity_poly.entity_id
_entity_poly.type
_entity_poly.pdbx_seq_one_letter_code
_entity_poly.pdbx_strand_id
1 'polypeptide(L)'
;MAEKTTPDENNPIARRNFLLGASTAVAAGLAPPAAAEAQQPPAPAGASAPANEPSTHLTLTETEVAFFTAAADAMIPADELTPSGSDCGIVTFIDRQLASAWGGGAKMYRNGPFRKAKPEYGYQLPLTPRQLFTAGVVATNAWTRKVYGKDFDRLAAKEREDALKVLEQGKAELDDFDGKIFFEALLQIVMEGFFADPIYGGNRNKAGWKMIGFPGVIEVNRENVAKYLDKPFPTNPLSIADLS
;
A
#
# COMPACT_ATOMS: atom_id res chain seq x y z
N MET A 1 51.72 2.45 35.59
CA MET A 1 51.63 1.26 34.72
C MET A 1 50.25 0.65 34.95
N ALA A 2 49.34 0.92 34.06
CA ALA A 2 47.99 0.34 34.07
C ALA A 2 47.89 -0.62 32.88
N GLU A 3 47.67 -1.86 33.21
CA GLU A 3 47.61 -2.99 32.29
C GLU A 3 46.26 -2.96 31.53
N LYS A 4 46.32 -2.90 30.22
CA LYS A 4 45.20 -2.81 29.30
C LYS A 4 44.78 -4.24 28.98
N THR A 5 43.69 -4.72 29.60
CA THR A 5 43.10 -6.02 29.30
C THR A 5 42.27 -5.88 28.00
N THR A 6 42.71 -6.56 26.97
CA THR A 6 41.96 -6.74 25.70
C THR A 6 40.83 -7.75 25.90
N PRO A 7 39.63 -7.54 25.32
CA PRO A 7 38.60 -8.57 25.37
C PRO A 7 38.93 -9.71 24.40
N ASP A 8 38.77 -10.92 24.93
CA ASP A 8 38.96 -12.19 24.23
C ASP A 8 37.86 -12.41 23.18
N GLU A 9 38.21 -12.41 21.89
CA GLU A 9 37.32 -12.53 20.74
C GLU A 9 37.00 -13.99 20.35
N ASN A 10 37.19 -14.99 21.21
CA ASN A 10 36.96 -16.39 20.88
C ASN A 10 36.11 -17.12 21.93
N ASN A 11 34.81 -16.87 21.98
CA ASN A 11 33.90 -17.77 22.68
C ASN A 11 32.71 -18.21 21.79
N PRO A 12 32.83 -19.29 21.00
CA PRO A 12 31.79 -19.80 20.14
C PRO A 12 30.65 -20.54 20.87
N ILE A 13 30.65 -20.55 22.21
CA ILE A 13 29.80 -21.44 23.02
C ILE A 13 28.39 -20.87 23.29
N ALA A 14 28.21 -19.55 23.23
CA ALA A 14 26.95 -18.93 23.70
C ALA A 14 25.71 -19.19 22.82
N ARG A 15 25.85 -19.33 21.51
CA ARG A 15 24.72 -19.54 20.61
C ARG A 15 24.25 -20.98 20.49
N ARG A 16 25.17 -21.94 20.58
CA ARG A 16 24.85 -23.37 20.45
C ARG A 16 24.21 -23.93 21.71
N ASN A 17 24.61 -23.46 22.89
CA ASN A 17 24.04 -23.89 24.17
C ASN A 17 22.63 -23.34 24.42
N PHE A 18 22.29 -22.20 23.87
CA PHE A 18 20.91 -21.66 23.93
C PHE A 18 19.91 -22.54 23.15
N LEU A 19 20.32 -23.07 22.00
CA LEU A 19 19.47 -23.95 21.19
C LEU A 19 19.34 -25.38 21.74
N LEU A 20 20.33 -25.85 22.49
CA LEU A 20 20.29 -27.17 23.14
C LEU A 20 19.53 -27.17 24.46
N GLY A 21 19.44 -26.03 25.14
CA GLY A 21 18.68 -25.89 26.39
C GLY A 21 17.15 -25.85 26.21
N ALA A 22 16.66 -25.57 24.99
CA ALA A 22 15.24 -25.50 24.71
C ALA A 22 14.58 -26.86 24.37
N SER A 23 15.34 -27.94 24.23
CA SER A 23 14.84 -29.25 23.77
C SER A 23 14.70 -30.33 24.85
N THR A 24 14.99 -30.07 26.13
CA THR A 24 14.96 -31.09 27.21
C THR A 24 13.92 -30.84 28.32
N ALA A 25 12.95 -29.97 28.13
CA ALA A 25 11.93 -29.64 29.13
C ALA A 25 10.50 -30.06 28.73
N VAL A 26 10.32 -31.18 28.01
CA VAL A 26 8.99 -31.74 27.75
C VAL A 26 9.02 -33.24 27.89
N ALA A 27 9.12 -33.71 29.15
CA ALA A 27 8.72 -35.07 29.53
C ALA A 27 8.44 -35.15 31.04
N ALA A 28 7.40 -34.51 31.52
CA ALA A 28 6.74 -34.86 32.78
C ALA A 28 5.27 -34.50 32.63
N GLY A 29 4.42 -35.49 32.62
CA GLY A 29 3.01 -35.40 32.38
C GLY A 29 2.26 -34.49 33.33
N LEU A 30 1.45 -33.60 32.75
CA LEU A 30 0.30 -32.99 33.40
C LEU A 30 -0.82 -32.92 32.36
N ALA A 31 -1.99 -33.40 32.75
CA ALA A 31 -3.21 -33.36 31.98
C ALA A 31 -3.53 -31.91 31.54
N PRO A 32 -4.18 -31.73 30.36
CA PRO A 32 -4.53 -30.37 29.93
C PRO A 32 -5.60 -29.79 30.87
N PRO A 33 -5.43 -28.56 31.38
CA PRO A 33 -6.53 -27.86 32.00
C PRO A 33 -7.57 -27.55 30.92
N ALA A 34 -8.84 -27.80 31.24
CA ALA A 34 -9.97 -27.43 30.41
C ALA A 34 -9.83 -25.97 29.92
N ALA A 35 -10.03 -25.79 28.62
CA ALA A 35 -10.06 -24.46 28.02
C ALA A 35 -11.12 -23.61 28.74
N ALA A 36 -10.69 -22.63 29.50
CA ALA A 36 -11.56 -21.56 29.94
C ALA A 36 -11.84 -20.72 28.69
N GLU A 37 -13.05 -20.80 28.16
CA GLU A 37 -13.56 -19.83 27.17
C GLU A 37 -13.47 -18.45 27.80
N ALA A 38 -12.55 -17.64 27.30
CA ALA A 38 -12.52 -16.21 27.57
C ALA A 38 -13.80 -15.61 26.97
N GLN A 39 -14.79 -15.36 27.83
CA GLN A 39 -15.99 -14.60 27.46
C GLN A 39 -15.54 -13.20 27.01
N GLN A 40 -15.64 -12.94 25.72
CA GLN A 40 -15.59 -11.59 25.17
C GLN A 40 -16.71 -10.75 25.81
N PRO A 41 -16.43 -9.53 26.29
CA PRO A 41 -17.48 -8.65 26.74
C PRO A 41 -18.46 -8.38 25.59
N PRO A 42 -19.78 -8.28 25.88
CA PRO A 42 -20.76 -8.03 24.84
C PRO A 42 -20.49 -6.69 24.16
N ALA A 43 -20.42 -6.70 22.85
CA ALA A 43 -20.37 -5.50 22.03
C ALA A 43 -21.63 -4.64 22.32
N PRO A 44 -21.52 -3.31 22.37
CA PRO A 44 -22.70 -2.46 22.57
C PRO A 44 -23.69 -2.69 21.42
N ALA A 45 -24.89 -3.10 21.77
CA ALA A 45 -26.02 -3.17 20.86
C ALA A 45 -26.43 -1.74 20.48
N GLY A 46 -26.26 -1.38 19.22
CA GLY A 46 -26.79 -0.11 18.72
C GLY A 46 -26.15 0.38 17.45
N ALA A 47 -26.58 -0.10 16.34
CA ALA A 47 -26.82 0.47 15.03
C ALA A 47 -26.71 -0.67 14.01
N SER A 48 -27.86 -1.16 13.57
CA SER A 48 -27.91 -2.01 12.38
C SER A 48 -27.39 -1.18 11.21
N ALA A 49 -26.14 -1.39 10.85
CA ALA A 49 -25.65 -0.97 9.55
C ALA A 49 -26.55 -1.65 8.49
N PRO A 50 -26.93 -0.97 7.41
CA PRO A 50 -27.69 -1.59 6.34
C PRO A 50 -26.93 -2.83 5.86
N ALA A 51 -27.64 -3.93 5.67
CA ALA A 51 -27.09 -5.19 5.17
C ALA A 51 -26.37 -4.89 3.85
N ASN A 52 -25.03 -4.86 3.89
CA ASN A 52 -24.20 -4.66 2.70
C ASN A 52 -24.43 -5.85 1.77
N GLU A 53 -24.91 -5.58 0.57
CA GLU A 53 -24.64 -6.44 -0.59
C GLU A 53 -23.15 -6.80 -0.57
N PRO A 54 -22.77 -8.07 -0.91
CA PRO A 54 -21.37 -8.48 -0.85
C PRO A 54 -20.56 -7.54 -1.74
N SER A 55 -19.76 -6.67 -1.12
CA SER A 55 -18.89 -5.76 -1.86
C SER A 55 -17.90 -6.61 -2.64
N THR A 56 -17.71 -6.32 -3.92
CA THR A 56 -16.69 -6.94 -4.77
C THR A 56 -15.26 -6.58 -4.32
N HIS A 57 -15.13 -5.65 -3.37
CA HIS A 57 -13.88 -5.15 -2.82
C HIS A 57 -13.58 -5.74 -1.44
N LEU A 58 -12.30 -5.96 -1.13
CA LEU A 58 -11.85 -6.58 0.11
C LEU A 58 -11.98 -5.64 1.32
N THR A 59 -11.73 -4.34 1.11
CA THR A 59 -11.67 -3.37 2.21
C THR A 59 -12.22 -1.99 1.87
N LEU A 60 -12.28 -1.63 0.59
CA LEU A 60 -12.78 -0.32 0.17
C LEU A 60 -14.30 -0.25 0.30
N THR A 61 -14.79 0.87 0.81
CA THR A 61 -16.20 1.25 0.74
C THR A 61 -16.56 1.75 -0.66
N GLU A 62 -17.85 1.76 -1.01
CA GLU A 62 -18.30 2.28 -2.30
C GLU A 62 -17.85 3.73 -2.56
N THR A 63 -17.87 4.57 -1.52
CA THR A 63 -17.38 5.96 -1.61
C THR A 63 -15.90 6.02 -1.92
N GLU A 64 -15.09 5.18 -1.29
CA GLU A 64 -13.65 5.10 -1.56
C GLU A 64 -13.39 4.55 -2.96
N VAL A 65 -14.14 3.54 -3.42
CA VAL A 65 -14.05 3.02 -4.79
C VAL A 65 -14.35 4.11 -5.81
N ALA A 66 -15.45 4.85 -5.64
CA ALA A 66 -15.81 5.96 -6.52
C ALA A 66 -14.72 7.03 -6.55
N PHE A 67 -14.19 7.40 -5.37
CA PHE A 67 -13.09 8.36 -5.26
C PHE A 67 -11.83 7.89 -5.99
N PHE A 68 -11.36 6.67 -5.70
CA PHE A 68 -10.13 6.15 -6.31
C PHE A 68 -10.28 5.91 -7.81
N THR A 69 -11.46 5.52 -8.29
CA THR A 69 -11.76 5.44 -9.72
C THR A 69 -11.58 6.82 -10.37
N ALA A 70 -12.23 7.83 -9.82
CA ALA A 70 -12.15 9.18 -10.36
C ALA A 70 -10.74 9.78 -10.29
N ALA A 71 -9.99 9.48 -9.22
CA ALA A 71 -8.60 9.93 -9.05
C ALA A 71 -7.64 9.21 -10.02
N ALA A 72 -7.77 7.89 -10.14
CA ALA A 72 -6.96 7.11 -11.07
C ALA A 72 -7.16 7.55 -12.53
N ASP A 73 -8.41 7.79 -12.94
CA ASP A 73 -8.72 8.26 -14.30
C ASP A 73 -8.30 9.72 -14.54
N ALA A 74 -8.28 10.55 -13.51
CA ALA A 74 -7.77 11.91 -13.62
C ALA A 74 -6.24 11.97 -13.72
N MET A 75 -5.53 11.04 -13.05
CA MET A 75 -4.07 10.95 -13.08
C MET A 75 -3.55 10.20 -14.31
N ILE A 76 -4.29 9.20 -14.77
CA ILE A 76 -3.96 8.37 -15.94
C ILE A 76 -5.21 8.33 -16.83
N PRO A 77 -5.44 9.39 -17.62
CA PRO A 77 -6.54 9.41 -18.58
C PRO A 77 -6.27 8.43 -19.71
N ALA A 78 -7.35 7.87 -20.28
CA ALA A 78 -7.23 7.03 -21.47
C ALA A 78 -6.69 7.85 -22.65
N ASP A 79 -5.70 7.31 -23.32
CA ASP A 79 -5.09 7.90 -24.52
C ASP A 79 -4.74 6.81 -25.57
N GLU A 80 -3.95 7.17 -26.58
CA GLU A 80 -3.52 6.24 -27.64
C GLU A 80 -2.54 5.17 -27.11
N LEU A 81 -1.89 5.40 -25.97
CA LEU A 81 -0.87 4.53 -25.40
C LEU A 81 -1.47 3.56 -24.39
N THR A 82 -2.40 4.02 -23.55
CA THR A 82 -2.94 3.20 -22.47
C THR A 82 -4.45 3.45 -22.25
N PRO A 83 -5.18 2.43 -21.75
CA PRO A 83 -6.50 2.61 -21.15
C PRO A 83 -6.44 3.54 -19.93
N SER A 84 -7.60 3.94 -19.42
CA SER A 84 -7.69 4.74 -18.20
C SER A 84 -7.11 4.01 -16.97
N GLY A 85 -6.80 4.76 -15.92
CA GLY A 85 -6.27 4.20 -14.69
C GLY A 85 -7.19 3.14 -14.07
N SER A 86 -8.49 3.37 -14.07
CA SER A 86 -9.47 2.39 -13.57
C SER A 86 -9.53 1.13 -14.45
N ASP A 87 -9.48 1.27 -15.77
CA ASP A 87 -9.43 0.14 -16.71
C ASP A 87 -8.13 -0.66 -16.57
N CYS A 88 -7.04 0.00 -16.22
CA CYS A 88 -5.77 -0.66 -15.88
C CYS A 88 -5.82 -1.42 -14.55
N GLY A 89 -6.94 -1.40 -13.82
CA GLY A 89 -7.14 -2.17 -12.59
C GLY A 89 -6.54 -1.53 -11.33
N ILE A 90 -6.19 -0.24 -11.37
CA ILE A 90 -5.54 0.45 -10.24
C ILE A 90 -6.39 0.39 -8.98
N VAL A 91 -7.72 0.52 -9.06
CA VAL A 91 -8.62 0.43 -7.91
C VAL A 91 -8.54 -0.94 -7.23
N THR A 92 -8.47 -2.02 -8.03
CA THR A 92 -8.28 -3.39 -7.50
C THR A 92 -6.93 -3.54 -6.81
N PHE A 93 -5.88 -2.93 -7.36
CA PHE A 93 -4.56 -2.90 -6.72
C PHE A 93 -4.62 -2.18 -5.37
N ILE A 94 -5.20 -0.98 -5.32
CA ILE A 94 -5.35 -0.18 -4.09
C ILE A 94 -6.11 -0.99 -3.04
N ASP A 95 -7.24 -1.60 -3.40
CA ASP A 95 -8.04 -2.41 -2.49
C ASP A 95 -7.23 -3.56 -1.86
N ARG A 96 -6.50 -4.31 -2.69
CA ARG A 96 -5.65 -5.42 -2.22
C ARG A 96 -4.49 -4.93 -1.34
N GLN A 97 -3.83 -3.83 -1.70
CA GLN A 97 -2.76 -3.26 -0.89
C GLN A 97 -3.27 -2.81 0.47
N LEU A 98 -4.39 -2.08 0.52
CA LEU A 98 -4.97 -1.59 1.76
C LEU A 98 -5.59 -2.70 2.63
N ALA A 99 -6.00 -3.83 2.04
CA ALA A 99 -6.42 -5.03 2.76
C ALA A 99 -5.24 -5.85 3.31
N SER A 100 -4.03 -5.62 2.81
CA SER A 100 -2.84 -6.38 3.19
C SER A 100 -2.26 -5.97 4.54
N ALA A 101 -1.23 -6.71 4.99
CA ALA A 101 -0.46 -6.37 6.18
C ALA A 101 0.17 -4.95 6.08
N TRP A 102 0.56 -4.50 4.88
CA TRP A 102 1.03 -3.14 4.66
C TRP A 102 -0.05 -2.11 4.97
N GLY A 103 -1.27 -2.29 4.48
CA GLY A 103 -2.41 -1.42 4.79
C GLY A 103 -2.70 -1.33 6.29
N GLY A 104 -2.47 -2.43 7.02
CA GLY A 104 -2.55 -2.51 8.48
C GLY A 104 -1.35 -1.89 9.21
N GLY A 105 -0.34 -1.37 8.50
CA GLY A 105 0.84 -0.74 9.08
C GLY A 105 1.90 -1.72 9.57
N ALA A 106 1.99 -2.92 8.99
CA ALA A 106 3.06 -3.85 9.28
C ALA A 106 4.43 -3.23 8.96
N LYS A 107 5.40 -3.40 9.86
CA LYS A 107 6.75 -2.83 9.80
C LYS A 107 6.80 -1.29 9.91
N MET A 108 5.71 -0.61 10.18
CA MET A 108 5.72 0.82 10.48
C MET A 108 6.09 1.08 11.93
N TYR A 109 6.85 2.16 12.15
CA TYR A 109 7.07 2.69 13.49
C TYR A 109 5.84 3.49 13.93
N ARG A 110 5.13 3.00 14.97
CA ARG A 110 3.83 3.53 15.39
C ARG A 110 3.80 4.15 16.79
N ASN A 111 4.92 4.11 17.50
CA ASN A 111 4.92 4.48 18.93
C ASN A 111 5.25 5.95 19.19
N GLY A 112 5.52 6.75 18.16
CA GLY A 112 5.92 8.15 18.37
C GLY A 112 7.17 8.34 19.25
N PRO A 113 7.58 9.55 19.51
CA PRO A 113 6.98 10.80 19.03
C PRO A 113 7.17 10.99 17.52
N PHE A 114 6.09 11.43 16.85
CA PHE A 114 6.15 11.78 15.44
C PHE A 114 6.72 13.19 15.29
N ARG A 115 7.76 13.34 14.46
CA ARG A 115 8.44 14.62 14.23
C ARG A 115 8.50 14.88 12.75
N LYS A 116 8.47 16.15 12.36
CA LYS A 116 8.70 16.54 10.96
C LYS A 116 10.04 15.97 10.50
N ALA A 117 10.03 15.20 9.44
CA ALA A 117 11.20 14.54 8.87
C ALA A 117 11.38 14.95 7.41
N LYS A 118 12.47 14.49 6.80
CA LYS A 118 12.67 14.66 5.36
C LYS A 118 11.70 13.80 4.58
N PRO A 119 11.28 14.21 3.37
CA PRO A 119 10.32 13.44 2.54
C PRO A 119 10.71 11.99 2.30
N GLU A 120 12.02 11.70 2.22
CA GLU A 120 12.55 10.35 1.96
C GLU A 120 12.19 9.33 3.06
N TYR A 121 11.81 9.80 4.25
CA TYR A 121 11.37 8.93 5.36
C TYR A 121 9.86 8.66 5.36
N GLY A 122 9.12 9.15 4.35
CA GLY A 122 7.68 9.02 4.27
C GLY A 122 6.93 9.90 5.29
N TYR A 123 5.63 9.75 5.35
CA TYR A 123 4.82 10.52 6.28
C TYR A 123 5.07 10.13 7.73
N GLN A 124 5.04 11.12 8.63
CA GLN A 124 5.28 10.95 10.06
C GLN A 124 3.98 11.21 10.84
N LEU A 125 3.02 10.28 10.69
CA LEU A 125 1.71 10.34 11.34
C LEU A 125 1.42 9.02 12.06
N PRO A 126 0.58 9.02 13.10
CA PRO A 126 0.18 7.80 13.81
C PRO A 126 -0.85 6.95 13.02
N LEU A 127 -1.03 7.23 11.75
CA LEU A 127 -1.99 6.57 10.88
C LEU A 127 -1.35 5.42 10.11
N THR A 128 -2.02 4.28 10.05
CA THR A 128 -1.67 3.22 9.10
C THR A 128 -2.00 3.67 7.68
N PRO A 129 -1.43 3.06 6.63
CA PRO A 129 -1.79 3.38 5.25
C PRO A 129 -3.32 3.33 5.02
N ARG A 130 -4.00 2.29 5.50
CA ARG A 130 -5.47 2.20 5.42
C ARG A 130 -6.15 3.41 6.05
N GLN A 131 -5.74 3.79 7.26
CA GLN A 131 -6.31 4.95 7.96
C GLN A 131 -6.01 6.27 7.26
N LEU A 132 -4.79 6.44 6.71
CA LEU A 132 -4.41 7.63 5.95
C LEU A 132 -5.29 7.81 4.72
N PHE A 133 -5.49 6.73 3.93
CA PHE A 133 -6.31 6.80 2.73
C PHE A 133 -7.78 7.04 3.05
N THR A 134 -8.35 6.37 4.05
CA THR A 134 -9.74 6.63 4.48
C THR A 134 -9.92 8.07 4.93
N ALA A 135 -9.03 8.59 5.79
CA ALA A 135 -9.10 9.97 6.27
C ALA A 135 -8.94 10.97 5.12
N GLY A 136 -8.01 10.72 4.19
CA GLY A 136 -7.78 11.56 3.03
C GLY A 136 -8.97 11.64 2.09
N VAL A 137 -9.64 10.52 1.82
CA VAL A 137 -10.89 10.50 1.01
C VAL A 137 -11.99 11.29 1.69
N VAL A 138 -12.20 11.08 2.98
CA VAL A 138 -13.23 11.81 3.76
C VAL A 138 -12.97 13.31 3.75
N ALA A 139 -11.73 13.73 4.08
CA ALA A 139 -11.33 15.13 4.12
C ALA A 139 -11.45 15.81 2.76
N THR A 140 -10.99 15.13 1.69
CA THR A 140 -11.07 15.66 0.32
C THR A 140 -12.52 15.81 -0.13
N ASN A 141 -13.38 14.83 0.11
CA ASN A 141 -14.80 14.94 -0.23
C ASN A 141 -15.49 16.06 0.57
N ALA A 142 -15.17 16.23 1.85
CA ALA A 142 -15.70 17.34 2.63
C ALA A 142 -15.28 18.71 2.05
N TRP A 143 -14.02 18.85 1.67
CA TRP A 143 -13.50 20.06 1.05
C TRP A 143 -14.11 20.31 -0.33
N THR A 144 -14.20 19.30 -1.20
CA THR A 144 -14.79 19.48 -2.54
C THR A 144 -16.27 19.83 -2.47
N ARG A 145 -17.03 19.33 -1.47
CA ARG A 145 -18.40 19.79 -1.21
C ARG A 145 -18.45 21.26 -0.83
N LYS A 146 -17.51 21.76 -0.03
CA LYS A 146 -17.44 23.18 0.34
C LYS A 146 -17.12 24.07 -0.87
N VAL A 147 -16.21 23.64 -1.75
CA VAL A 147 -15.70 24.45 -2.86
C VAL A 147 -16.55 24.30 -4.13
N TYR A 148 -16.95 23.07 -4.48
CA TYR A 148 -17.60 22.73 -5.74
C TYR A 148 -19.05 22.24 -5.56
N GLY A 149 -19.52 22.08 -4.32
CA GLY A 149 -20.87 21.58 -4.02
C GLY A 149 -21.10 20.08 -4.26
N LYS A 150 -20.02 19.32 -4.53
CA LYS A 150 -20.11 17.89 -4.91
C LYS A 150 -18.93 17.10 -4.32
N ASP A 151 -19.11 15.79 -4.21
CA ASP A 151 -18.02 14.86 -3.94
C ASP A 151 -17.03 14.82 -5.10
N PHE A 152 -15.80 14.47 -4.83
CA PHE A 152 -14.69 14.47 -5.80
C PHE A 152 -15.01 13.63 -7.05
N ASP A 153 -15.62 12.44 -6.87
CA ASP A 153 -15.98 11.54 -7.96
C ASP A 153 -17.05 12.13 -8.91
N ARG A 154 -17.84 13.11 -8.43
CA ARG A 154 -18.90 13.78 -9.19
C ARG A 154 -18.47 15.09 -9.83
N LEU A 155 -17.22 15.49 -9.64
CA LEU A 155 -16.65 16.67 -10.28
C LEU A 155 -16.47 16.44 -11.80
N ALA A 156 -16.52 17.49 -12.59
CA ALA A 156 -16.12 17.44 -13.99
C ALA A 156 -14.59 17.14 -14.09
N ALA A 157 -14.14 16.61 -15.23
CA ALA A 157 -12.75 16.24 -15.42
C ALA A 157 -11.76 17.37 -15.09
N LYS A 158 -12.06 18.60 -15.54
CA LYS A 158 -11.24 19.78 -15.25
C LYS A 158 -11.25 20.15 -13.77
N GLU A 159 -12.40 20.06 -13.10
CA GLU A 159 -12.52 20.32 -11.66
C GLU A 159 -11.73 19.28 -10.83
N ARG A 160 -11.71 18.00 -11.24
CA ARG A 160 -10.88 16.95 -10.61
C ARG A 160 -9.40 17.26 -10.72
N GLU A 161 -8.94 17.63 -11.92
CA GLU A 161 -7.55 18.01 -12.17
C GLU A 161 -7.15 19.22 -11.31
N ASP A 162 -7.99 20.24 -11.24
CA ASP A 162 -7.73 21.44 -10.45
C ASP A 162 -7.73 21.11 -8.95
N ALA A 163 -8.65 20.26 -8.48
CA ALA A 163 -8.68 19.81 -7.10
C ALA A 163 -7.40 19.03 -6.72
N LEU A 164 -6.93 18.12 -7.58
CA LEU A 164 -5.67 17.39 -7.37
C LEU A 164 -4.47 18.33 -7.31
N LYS A 165 -4.41 19.35 -8.18
CA LYS A 165 -3.34 20.38 -8.14
C LYS A 165 -3.35 21.21 -6.86
N VAL A 166 -4.53 21.51 -6.32
CA VAL A 166 -4.66 22.25 -5.05
C VAL A 166 -4.19 21.37 -3.88
N LEU A 167 -4.48 20.07 -3.89
CA LEU A 167 -3.96 19.09 -2.92
C LEU A 167 -2.42 18.99 -3.02
N GLU A 168 -1.88 18.82 -4.23
CA GLU A 168 -0.43 18.74 -4.49
C GLU A 168 0.32 19.94 -3.92
N GLN A 169 -0.25 21.14 -4.10
CA GLN A 169 0.34 22.38 -3.61
C GLN A 169 0.16 22.56 -2.08
N GLY A 170 -0.54 21.67 -1.40
CA GLY A 170 -0.86 21.82 0.02
C GLY A 170 -1.74 23.02 0.33
N LYS A 171 -2.55 23.47 -0.64
CA LYS A 171 -3.44 24.65 -0.52
C LYS A 171 -4.89 24.28 -0.24
N ALA A 172 -5.22 22.98 -0.21
CA ALA A 172 -6.54 22.54 0.19
C ALA A 172 -6.73 22.71 1.71
N GLU A 173 -7.78 23.42 2.10
CA GLU A 173 -8.15 23.58 3.52
C GLU A 173 -8.92 22.35 3.98
N LEU A 174 -8.20 21.32 4.42
CA LEU A 174 -8.75 20.03 4.85
C LEU A 174 -8.81 19.95 6.38
N ASP A 175 -9.45 20.90 7.03
CA ASP A 175 -9.51 20.95 8.49
C ASP A 175 -8.14 20.51 9.11
N ASP A 176 -8.07 19.55 10.01
CA ASP A 176 -6.83 19.10 10.67
C ASP A 176 -6.02 18.04 9.86
N PHE A 177 -6.23 17.94 8.54
CA PHE A 177 -5.60 16.92 7.70
C PHE A 177 -4.70 17.53 6.62
N ASP A 178 -3.47 17.01 6.47
CA ASP A 178 -2.52 17.49 5.47
C ASP A 178 -2.82 16.91 4.08
N GLY A 179 -3.43 17.74 3.23
CA GLY A 179 -3.80 17.36 1.85
C GLY A 179 -2.61 17.00 0.98
N LYS A 180 -1.44 17.59 1.21
CA LYS A 180 -0.24 17.29 0.44
C LYS A 180 0.28 15.88 0.76
N ILE A 181 0.32 15.50 2.02
CA ILE A 181 0.71 14.12 2.43
C ILE A 181 -0.24 13.11 1.78
N PHE A 182 -1.54 13.39 1.77
CA PHE A 182 -2.50 12.51 1.11
C PHE A 182 -2.27 12.43 -0.39
N PHE A 183 -2.06 13.57 -1.07
CA PHE A 183 -1.80 13.59 -2.51
C PHE A 183 -0.54 12.79 -2.88
N GLU A 184 0.55 12.97 -2.14
CA GLU A 184 1.80 12.24 -2.36
C GLU A 184 1.59 10.72 -2.21
N ALA A 185 0.87 10.30 -1.17
CA ALA A 185 0.53 8.88 -0.96
C ALA A 185 -0.40 8.35 -2.07
N LEU A 186 -1.39 9.14 -2.50
CA LEU A 186 -2.31 8.80 -3.56
C LEU A 186 -1.58 8.65 -4.91
N LEU A 187 -0.74 9.60 -5.26
CA LEU A 187 0.07 9.54 -6.48
C LEU A 187 0.97 8.30 -6.47
N GLN A 188 1.64 8.04 -5.35
CA GLN A 188 2.51 6.88 -5.20
C GLN A 188 1.75 5.57 -5.45
N ILE A 189 0.61 5.35 -4.76
CA ILE A 189 -0.12 4.08 -4.88
C ILE A 189 -0.76 3.90 -6.26
N VAL A 190 -1.17 4.99 -6.93
CA VAL A 190 -1.66 4.97 -8.31
C VAL A 190 -0.54 4.55 -9.27
N MET A 191 0.66 5.13 -9.14
CA MET A 191 1.82 4.78 -9.95
C MET A 191 2.30 3.35 -9.68
N GLU A 192 2.34 2.93 -8.42
CA GLU A 192 2.63 1.55 -8.06
C GLU A 192 1.65 0.58 -8.73
N GLY A 193 0.34 0.87 -8.68
CA GLY A 193 -0.69 0.05 -9.33
C GLY A 193 -0.56 0.01 -10.85
N PHE A 194 -0.18 1.14 -11.45
CA PHE A 194 -0.03 1.24 -12.91
C PHE A 194 1.18 0.44 -13.45
N PHE A 195 2.25 0.31 -12.66
CA PHE A 195 3.45 -0.42 -13.03
C PHE A 195 3.65 -1.74 -12.28
N ALA A 196 2.74 -2.13 -11.40
CA ALA A 196 2.81 -3.41 -10.68
C ALA A 196 2.79 -4.61 -11.62
N ASP A 197 3.22 -5.78 -11.12
CA ASP A 197 2.90 -7.03 -11.78
C ASP A 197 1.36 -7.24 -11.74
N PRO A 198 0.73 -7.64 -12.85
CA PRO A 198 -0.73 -7.87 -12.92
C PRO A 198 -1.28 -8.83 -11.86
N ILE A 199 -0.45 -9.71 -11.31
CA ILE A 199 -0.85 -10.62 -10.23
C ILE A 199 -1.39 -9.87 -8.99
N TYR A 200 -0.94 -8.63 -8.77
CA TYR A 200 -1.38 -7.78 -7.68
C TYR A 200 -2.67 -7.00 -7.97
N GLY A 201 -3.22 -7.11 -9.19
CA GLY A 201 -4.51 -6.55 -9.57
C GLY A 201 -4.46 -5.28 -10.42
N GLY A 202 -3.32 -4.56 -10.41
CA GLY A 202 -3.07 -3.40 -11.27
C GLY A 202 -2.48 -3.78 -12.62
N ASN A 203 -2.06 -2.78 -13.41
CA ASN A 203 -1.37 -2.96 -14.69
C ASN A 203 -2.02 -4.01 -15.60
N ARG A 204 -3.34 -4.00 -15.64
CA ARG A 204 -4.13 -4.98 -16.38
C ARG A 204 -3.68 -5.04 -17.84
N ASN A 205 -3.56 -6.24 -18.38
CA ASN A 205 -3.00 -6.48 -19.71
C ASN A 205 -1.56 -5.96 -19.90
N LYS A 206 -0.85 -5.69 -18.81
CA LYS A 206 0.53 -5.16 -18.80
C LYS A 206 0.63 -3.82 -19.56
N ALA A 207 -0.42 -3.00 -19.48
CA ALA A 207 -0.54 -1.75 -20.23
C ALA A 207 0.62 -0.79 -19.92
N GLY A 208 0.91 -0.53 -18.65
CA GLY A 208 2.03 0.32 -18.24
C GLY A 208 3.39 -0.24 -18.67
N TRP A 209 3.58 -1.56 -18.60
CA TRP A 209 4.83 -2.19 -19.05
C TRP A 209 5.03 -2.10 -20.55
N LYS A 210 3.96 -2.32 -21.33
CA LYS A 210 4.00 -2.16 -22.79
C LYS A 210 4.33 -0.73 -23.20
N MET A 211 3.74 0.25 -22.51
CA MET A 211 3.96 1.68 -22.76
C MET A 211 5.44 2.05 -22.63
N ILE A 212 6.13 1.56 -21.58
CA ILE A 212 7.54 1.89 -21.33
C ILE A 212 8.53 0.87 -21.93
N GLY A 213 8.06 -0.20 -22.57
CA GLY A 213 8.93 -1.27 -23.09
C GLY A 213 9.58 -2.13 -22.01
N PHE A 214 8.96 -2.21 -20.80
CA PHE A 214 9.47 -3.05 -19.73
C PHE A 214 9.16 -4.52 -20.01
N PRO A 215 10.16 -5.42 -19.98
CA PRO A 215 9.98 -6.81 -20.36
C PRO A 215 9.25 -7.68 -19.32
N GLY A 216 8.97 -7.14 -18.14
CA GLY A 216 8.36 -7.89 -17.03
C GLY A 216 9.36 -8.79 -16.30
N VAL A 217 8.91 -9.99 -15.94
CA VAL A 217 9.74 -10.97 -15.22
C VAL A 217 10.69 -11.64 -16.18
N ILE A 218 12.00 -11.48 -15.94
CA ILE A 218 13.06 -12.12 -16.72
C ILE A 218 13.99 -12.84 -15.75
N GLU A 219 14.10 -14.15 -15.90
CA GLU A 219 14.98 -14.98 -15.06
C GLU A 219 16.46 -14.68 -15.31
N VAL A 220 16.88 -14.57 -16.57
CA VAL A 220 18.28 -14.33 -16.94
C VAL A 220 18.39 -13.31 -18.08
N ASN A 221 19.06 -12.19 -17.81
CA ASN A 221 19.28 -11.12 -18.79
C ASN A 221 20.69 -11.10 -19.38
N ARG A 222 21.60 -11.97 -18.93
CA ARG A 222 23.02 -11.88 -19.26
C ARG A 222 23.31 -11.85 -20.78
N GLU A 223 22.63 -12.70 -21.53
CA GLU A 223 22.79 -12.78 -23.00
C GLU A 223 22.09 -11.59 -23.66
N ASN A 224 20.98 -11.13 -23.15
CA ASN A 224 20.22 -10.02 -23.69
C ASN A 224 20.99 -8.70 -23.62
N VAL A 225 21.76 -8.47 -22.57
CA VAL A 225 22.58 -7.25 -22.41
C VAL A 225 23.57 -7.12 -23.58
N ALA A 226 24.28 -8.18 -23.93
CA ALA A 226 25.23 -8.15 -25.04
C ALA A 226 24.53 -8.09 -26.41
N LYS A 227 23.44 -8.84 -26.58
CA LYS A 227 22.72 -8.99 -27.88
C LYS A 227 21.99 -7.71 -28.27
N TYR A 228 21.43 -6.99 -27.30
CA TYR A 228 20.57 -5.81 -27.50
C TYR A 228 21.23 -4.51 -27.08
N LEU A 229 22.55 -4.49 -26.85
CA LEU A 229 23.28 -3.24 -26.58
C LEU A 229 22.99 -2.25 -27.73
N ASP A 230 22.51 -1.06 -27.37
CA ASP A 230 22.14 0.01 -28.33
C ASP A 230 21.06 -0.37 -29.36
N LYS A 231 20.28 -1.42 -29.07
CA LYS A 231 19.18 -1.88 -29.93
C LYS A 231 17.89 -1.99 -29.11
N PRO A 232 16.71 -1.75 -29.74
CA PRO A 232 15.43 -2.04 -29.09
C PRO A 232 15.36 -3.50 -28.64
N PHE A 233 14.92 -3.72 -27.42
CA PHE A 233 14.67 -5.07 -26.90
C PHE A 233 13.22 -5.48 -27.21
N PRO A 234 12.97 -6.28 -28.27
CA PRO A 234 11.63 -6.66 -28.68
C PRO A 234 11.12 -7.77 -27.77
N THR A 235 10.32 -7.42 -26.78
CA THR A 235 9.73 -8.43 -25.89
C THR A 235 8.28 -8.12 -25.62
N ASN A 236 7.47 -9.18 -25.50
CA ASN A 236 6.17 -9.09 -24.85
C ASN A 236 6.40 -9.23 -23.34
N PRO A 237 5.89 -8.29 -22.52
CA PRO A 237 6.06 -8.39 -21.09
C PRO A 237 5.51 -9.71 -20.53
N LEU A 238 6.25 -10.37 -19.66
CA LEU A 238 5.81 -11.53 -18.90
C LEU A 238 5.51 -11.12 -17.46
N SER A 239 4.37 -11.55 -16.91
CA SER A 239 4.04 -11.42 -15.51
C SER A 239 4.38 -12.69 -14.74
N ILE A 240 4.39 -12.62 -13.42
CA ILE A 240 4.55 -13.81 -12.56
C ILE A 240 3.50 -14.87 -12.89
N ALA A 241 2.26 -14.46 -13.19
CA ALA A 241 1.19 -15.38 -13.54
C ALA A 241 1.40 -16.12 -14.89
N ASP A 242 2.22 -15.58 -15.78
CA ASP A 242 2.53 -16.24 -17.07
C ASP A 242 3.58 -17.35 -16.93
N LEU A 243 4.24 -17.44 -15.77
CA LEU A 243 5.29 -18.41 -15.46
C LEU A 243 4.82 -19.57 -14.58
N SER A 244 3.57 -19.56 -14.14
CA SER A 244 2.95 -20.53 -13.21
C SER A 244 2.12 -21.60 -13.92
#